data_69990b1849230718d57de4b10cb9508f
#
_entry.id   69990b1849230718d57de4b10cb9508f
#
_cell.length_a   1.000
_cell.length_b   1.000
_cell.length_c   1.000
_cell.angle_alpha   90.00
_cell.angle_beta   90.00
_cell.angle_gamma   90.00
#
_symmetry.space_group_name_H-M   'P 1'
#
loop_
_entity.id
_entity.type
_entity.pdbx_description
1 polymer ?
#
loop_
_entity_poly.entity_id
_entity_poly.type
_entity_poly.pdbx_seq_one_letter_code
_entity_poly.pdbx_strand_id
1 'polypeptide(L)'
;MRKLSLLWLLLLACNSFAQTREIALTIDDLPLVASKMDTPGNQQRATERFNKIIEALTQNHVPATGFVIAGAIAKGQWVFLEQFRNAGFELGNHTYSHYNLNQMNADKYIADVARADKILSPLMTEPKYFRYPYLAEGNKVSKPKVLNYLTENHYVIAPVTIDSKDFRFNEQLYKVPYRSREAYINKLKTRYLEYIWSQTLKAEQRAKDQPVKQILLIHANLLNSYVLGDIIQMYKQHGYTFITLTEALKNPAPALTVPASENTIEKGTDENTSGGGTDDVLGIGGQLLFH
;
A
#
# COMPACT_ATOMS: atom_id res chain seq x y z
N MET A 1 -4.39 69.47 33.64
CA MET A 1 -3.42 68.76 32.76
C MET A 1 -3.69 67.28 32.94
N ARG A 2 -4.41 66.65 32.00
CA ARG A 2 -4.75 65.20 32.01
C ARG A 2 -3.67 64.46 31.22
N LYS A 3 -2.94 63.54 31.88
CA LYS A 3 -1.95 62.66 31.27
C LYS A 3 -2.74 61.49 30.61
N LEU A 4 -2.74 61.42 29.29
CA LEU A 4 -3.21 60.28 28.51
C LEU A 4 -2.11 59.21 28.53
N SER A 5 -2.34 58.09 29.22
CA SER A 5 -1.49 56.92 29.16
C SER A 5 -1.90 56.10 27.95
N LEU A 6 -1.05 56.04 26.91
CA LEU A 6 -1.22 55.21 25.75
C LEU A 6 -0.80 53.78 26.08
N LEU A 7 -1.77 52.91 26.29
CA LEU A 7 -1.55 51.46 26.49
C LEU A 7 -1.31 50.80 25.16
N TRP A 8 -0.05 50.50 24.82
CA TRP A 8 0.33 49.68 23.65
C TRP A 8 0.01 48.23 23.95
N LEU A 9 -1.08 47.72 23.36
CA LEU A 9 -1.36 46.28 23.30
C LEU A 9 -0.44 45.65 22.26
N LEU A 10 0.65 45.01 22.69
CA LEU A 10 1.45 44.13 21.87
C LEU A 10 0.62 42.86 21.59
N LEU A 11 -0.01 42.77 20.45
CA LEU A 11 -0.53 41.53 19.87
C LEU A 11 0.67 40.68 19.47
N LEU A 12 1.09 39.80 20.38
CA LEU A 12 1.94 38.65 20.05
C LEU A 12 1.12 37.72 19.16
N ALA A 13 1.26 37.90 17.84
CA ALA A 13 0.84 36.89 16.89
C ALA A 13 1.70 35.66 17.12
N CYS A 14 1.21 34.72 17.92
CA CYS A 14 1.73 33.38 17.95
C CYS A 14 1.49 32.78 16.57
N ASN A 15 2.49 32.88 15.67
CA ASN A 15 2.56 32.05 14.50
C ASN A 15 2.76 30.60 15.01
N SER A 16 1.67 29.93 15.36
CA SER A 16 1.66 28.49 15.44
C SER A 16 1.97 28.01 14.02
N PHE A 17 3.23 27.68 13.75
CA PHE A 17 3.56 26.87 12.59
C PHE A 17 2.78 25.57 12.76
N ALA A 18 1.61 25.49 12.15
CA ALA A 18 0.89 24.24 12.06
C ALA A 18 1.87 23.25 11.41
N GLN A 19 2.28 22.26 12.18
CA GLN A 19 3.18 21.22 11.71
C GLN A 19 2.55 20.61 10.45
N THR A 20 3.26 20.68 9.33
CA THR A 20 2.78 20.12 8.07
C THR A 20 2.74 18.59 8.20
N ARG A 21 1.54 18.03 8.14
CA ARG A 21 1.34 16.58 8.11
C ARG A 21 1.56 16.09 6.68
N GLU A 22 2.52 15.22 6.49
CA GLU A 22 2.90 14.73 5.16
C GLU A 22 2.79 13.21 5.10
N ILE A 23 2.30 12.70 3.96
CA ILE A 23 2.09 11.27 3.76
C ILE A 23 2.37 10.86 2.33
N ALA A 24 3.11 9.77 2.14
CA ALA A 24 3.25 9.08 0.86
C ALA A 24 2.24 7.94 0.77
N LEU A 25 1.58 7.81 -0.38
CA LEU A 25 0.69 6.69 -0.69
C LEU A 25 1.46 5.61 -1.43
N THR A 26 1.42 4.39 -0.92
CA THR A 26 2.02 3.22 -1.56
C THR A 26 1.00 2.11 -1.77
N ILE A 27 1.10 1.42 -2.90
CA ILE A 27 0.15 0.38 -3.34
C ILE A 27 0.91 -0.91 -3.59
N ASP A 28 0.70 -1.91 -2.76
CA ASP A 28 1.34 -3.21 -2.91
C ASP A 28 0.51 -4.16 -3.80
N ASP A 29 1.11 -5.26 -4.22
CA ASP A 29 0.53 -6.34 -5.00
C ASP A 29 0.02 -5.91 -6.40
N LEU A 30 0.69 -4.94 -7.02
CA LEU A 30 0.38 -4.62 -8.42
C LEU A 30 0.71 -5.83 -9.35
N PRO A 31 -0.01 -5.98 -10.50
CA PRO A 31 -0.98 -5.01 -11.05
C PRO A 31 -2.36 -5.02 -10.39
N LEU A 32 -2.89 -6.14 -9.94
CA LEU A 32 -4.20 -6.23 -9.29
C LEU A 32 -4.31 -7.51 -8.45
N VAL A 33 -4.77 -7.37 -7.20
CA VAL A 33 -5.06 -8.50 -6.33
C VAL A 33 -6.28 -9.28 -6.85
N ALA A 34 -6.16 -10.60 -6.93
CA ALA A 34 -7.25 -11.55 -7.23
C ALA A 34 -8.06 -11.22 -8.51
N SER A 35 -7.39 -10.74 -9.57
CA SER A 35 -8.04 -10.45 -10.85
C SER A 35 -7.68 -11.47 -11.90
N LYS A 36 -8.71 -12.14 -12.46
CA LYS A 36 -8.56 -13.00 -13.62
C LYS A 36 -8.64 -12.18 -14.92
N MET A 37 -7.96 -12.66 -15.96
CA MET A 37 -7.95 -12.07 -17.31
C MET A 37 -8.37 -13.09 -18.36
N ASP A 38 -9.00 -14.19 -17.97
CA ASP A 38 -9.30 -15.36 -18.78
C ASP A 38 -10.53 -15.20 -19.69
N THR A 39 -11.42 -14.29 -19.37
CA THR A 39 -12.62 -13.99 -20.17
C THR A 39 -12.74 -12.49 -20.46
N PRO A 40 -13.44 -12.07 -21.53
CA PRO A 40 -13.67 -10.65 -21.80
C PRO A 40 -14.34 -9.90 -20.64
N GLY A 41 -15.26 -10.53 -19.94
CA GLY A 41 -15.91 -9.92 -18.78
C GLY A 41 -14.95 -9.75 -17.58
N ASN A 42 -14.02 -10.69 -17.37
CA ASN A 42 -12.99 -10.56 -16.36
C ASN A 42 -11.98 -9.47 -16.72
N GLN A 43 -11.58 -9.38 -17.99
CA GLN A 43 -10.70 -8.33 -18.47
C GLN A 43 -11.33 -6.95 -18.29
N GLN A 44 -12.61 -6.80 -18.66
CA GLN A 44 -13.34 -5.55 -18.46
C GLN A 44 -13.37 -5.15 -16.99
N ARG A 45 -13.73 -6.06 -16.09
CA ARG A 45 -13.78 -5.79 -14.64
C ARG A 45 -12.40 -5.41 -14.06
N ALA A 46 -11.35 -6.08 -14.50
CA ALA A 46 -9.98 -5.75 -14.09
C ALA A 46 -9.60 -4.34 -14.57
N THR A 47 -9.88 -4.01 -15.83
CA THR A 47 -9.64 -2.69 -16.39
C THR A 47 -10.41 -1.59 -15.66
N GLU A 48 -11.69 -1.81 -15.38
CA GLU A 48 -12.51 -0.86 -14.63
C GLU A 48 -11.99 -0.63 -13.21
N ARG A 49 -11.56 -1.69 -12.51
CA ARG A 49 -10.96 -1.58 -11.17
C ARG A 49 -9.67 -0.78 -11.21
N PHE A 50 -8.80 -1.08 -12.17
CA PHE A 50 -7.51 -0.40 -12.26
C PHE A 50 -7.69 1.07 -12.63
N ASN A 51 -8.57 1.37 -13.60
CA ASN A 51 -8.89 2.73 -14.00
C ASN A 51 -9.41 3.57 -12.83
N LYS A 52 -10.29 3.03 -11.98
CA LYS A 52 -10.77 3.73 -10.78
C LYS A 52 -9.66 4.11 -9.82
N ILE A 53 -8.63 3.24 -9.67
CA ILE A 53 -7.45 3.56 -8.84
C ILE A 53 -6.66 4.70 -9.48
N ILE A 54 -6.36 4.62 -10.78
CA ILE A 54 -5.65 5.67 -11.51
C ILE A 54 -6.41 6.99 -11.45
N GLU A 55 -7.71 6.97 -11.71
CA GLU A 55 -8.57 8.15 -11.66
C GLU A 55 -8.59 8.80 -10.29
N ALA A 56 -8.71 8.02 -9.21
CA ALA A 56 -8.70 8.55 -7.85
C ALA A 56 -7.38 9.27 -7.54
N LEU A 57 -6.24 8.76 -8.01
CA LEU A 57 -4.93 9.37 -7.83
C LEU A 57 -4.76 10.64 -8.69
N THR A 58 -5.06 10.54 -9.98
CA THR A 58 -4.84 11.63 -10.94
C THR A 58 -5.76 12.83 -10.70
N GLN A 59 -7.06 12.59 -10.47
CA GLN A 59 -8.03 13.65 -10.17
C GLN A 59 -7.72 14.40 -8.88
N ASN A 60 -7.06 13.76 -7.95
CA ASN A 60 -6.67 14.35 -6.68
C ASN A 60 -5.23 14.87 -6.65
N HIS A 61 -4.47 14.71 -7.74
CA HIS A 61 -3.05 15.07 -7.85
C HIS A 61 -2.19 14.42 -6.75
N VAL A 62 -2.44 13.14 -6.45
CA VAL A 62 -1.72 12.38 -5.43
C VAL A 62 -0.62 11.56 -6.08
N PRO A 63 0.66 11.80 -5.74
CA PRO A 63 1.74 10.91 -6.17
C PRO A 63 1.61 9.54 -5.50
N ALA A 64 1.97 8.49 -6.22
CA ALA A 64 1.91 7.13 -5.70
C ALA A 64 3.10 6.29 -6.17
N THR A 65 3.51 5.33 -5.34
CA THR A 65 4.50 4.31 -5.68
C THR A 65 3.86 2.93 -5.54
N GLY A 66 3.89 2.14 -6.61
CA GLY A 66 3.34 0.79 -6.64
C GLY A 66 4.43 -0.27 -6.52
N PHE A 67 4.19 -1.33 -5.75
CA PHE A 67 5.11 -2.46 -5.62
C PHE A 67 4.56 -3.69 -6.34
N VAL A 68 5.34 -4.22 -7.28
CA VAL A 68 4.88 -5.21 -8.25
C VAL A 68 5.36 -6.60 -7.88
N ILE A 69 4.44 -7.56 -7.77
CA ILE A 69 4.75 -8.98 -7.72
C ILE A 69 4.93 -9.46 -9.18
N ALA A 70 6.18 -9.61 -9.62
CA ALA A 70 6.45 -9.90 -11.02
C ALA A 70 5.86 -11.23 -11.51
N GLY A 71 5.77 -12.23 -10.64
CA GLY A 71 5.16 -13.52 -10.95
C GLY A 71 3.63 -13.51 -10.99
N ALA A 72 2.99 -12.48 -10.46
CA ALA A 72 1.54 -12.32 -10.46
C ALA A 72 1.00 -11.62 -11.72
N ILE A 73 1.88 -11.12 -12.60
CA ILE A 73 1.48 -10.45 -13.83
C ILE A 73 0.86 -11.46 -14.77
N ALA A 74 -0.47 -11.51 -14.86
CA ALA A 74 -1.17 -12.38 -15.78
C ALA A 74 -1.07 -11.85 -17.22
N LYS A 75 -1.33 -12.73 -18.21
CA LYS A 75 -1.40 -12.35 -19.61
C LYS A 75 -2.39 -11.17 -19.80
N GLY A 76 -1.93 -10.09 -20.40
CA GLY A 76 -2.73 -8.87 -20.62
C GLY A 76 -2.73 -7.87 -19.46
N GLN A 77 -2.04 -8.14 -18.35
CA GLN A 77 -1.96 -7.19 -17.22
C GLN A 77 -0.76 -6.25 -17.29
N TRP A 78 0.21 -6.51 -18.17
CA TRP A 78 1.36 -5.63 -18.36
C TRP A 78 0.95 -4.20 -18.69
N VAL A 79 -0.11 -4.03 -19.48
CA VAL A 79 -0.67 -2.72 -19.85
C VAL A 79 -1.08 -1.88 -18.61
N PHE A 80 -1.48 -2.50 -17.51
CA PHE A 80 -1.81 -1.77 -16.29
C PHE A 80 -0.58 -1.13 -15.66
N LEU A 81 0.57 -1.81 -15.70
CA LEU A 81 1.82 -1.26 -15.19
C LEU A 81 2.32 -0.11 -16.09
N GLU A 82 2.20 -0.26 -17.40
CA GLU A 82 2.48 0.81 -18.36
C GLU A 82 1.55 2.02 -18.14
N GLN A 83 0.26 1.78 -17.92
CA GLN A 83 -0.71 2.83 -17.61
C GLN A 83 -0.36 3.57 -16.30
N PHE A 84 0.06 2.83 -15.27
CA PHE A 84 0.50 3.39 -13.99
C PHE A 84 1.73 4.31 -14.19
N ARG A 85 2.71 3.84 -14.95
CA ARG A 85 3.90 4.63 -15.30
C ARG A 85 3.57 5.87 -16.15
N ASN A 86 2.70 5.71 -17.16
CA ASN A 86 2.28 6.80 -18.04
C ASN A 86 1.48 7.88 -17.29
N ALA A 87 0.82 7.52 -16.19
CA ALA A 87 0.16 8.46 -15.29
C ALA A 87 1.15 9.22 -14.37
N GLY A 88 2.47 8.95 -14.47
CA GLY A 88 3.51 9.62 -13.72
C GLY A 88 3.84 8.97 -12.37
N PHE A 89 3.30 7.77 -12.08
CA PHE A 89 3.55 7.06 -10.83
C PHE A 89 4.80 6.18 -10.91
N GLU A 90 5.41 5.90 -9.77
CA GLU A 90 6.62 5.09 -9.64
C GLU A 90 6.30 3.62 -9.42
N LEU A 91 7.17 2.71 -9.90
CA LEU A 91 7.07 1.29 -9.64
C LEU A 91 8.30 0.78 -8.90
N GLY A 92 8.07 -0.10 -7.94
CA GLY A 92 9.08 -0.80 -7.14
C GLY A 92 8.93 -2.31 -7.22
N ASN A 93 9.97 -3.01 -6.78
CA ASN A 93 10.04 -4.47 -6.77
C ASN A 93 9.40 -5.02 -5.48
N HIS A 94 8.44 -5.96 -5.63
CA HIS A 94 7.80 -6.69 -4.54
C HIS A 94 8.06 -8.20 -4.64
N THR A 95 9.24 -8.56 -5.13
CA THR A 95 9.71 -9.90 -5.46
C THR A 95 8.97 -10.56 -6.64
N TYR A 96 9.41 -11.75 -7.02
CA TYR A 96 8.73 -12.51 -8.06
C TYR A 96 7.55 -13.33 -7.49
N SER A 97 7.76 -14.03 -6.38
CA SER A 97 6.82 -15.02 -5.83
C SER A 97 6.09 -14.55 -4.56
N HIS A 98 6.32 -13.31 -4.11
CA HIS A 98 5.75 -12.77 -2.87
C HIS A 98 6.06 -13.65 -1.63
N TYR A 99 7.30 -14.15 -1.52
CA TYR A 99 7.68 -14.98 -0.38
C TYR A 99 7.97 -14.18 0.89
N ASN A 100 7.60 -14.80 2.02
CA ASN A 100 7.91 -14.28 3.35
C ASN A 100 9.37 -14.62 3.72
N LEU A 101 10.23 -13.60 3.88
CA LEU A 101 11.66 -13.81 4.21
C LEU A 101 11.87 -14.46 5.59
N ASN A 102 10.91 -14.35 6.52
CA ASN A 102 10.99 -15.03 7.81
C ASN A 102 10.90 -16.57 7.67
N GLN A 103 10.38 -17.05 6.54
CA GLN A 103 10.10 -18.47 6.27
C GLN A 103 10.97 -19.03 5.12
N MET A 104 11.86 -18.22 4.54
CA MET A 104 12.62 -18.59 3.36
C MET A 104 14.14 -18.45 3.59
N ASN A 105 14.91 -19.27 2.87
CA ASN A 105 16.35 -19.13 2.78
C ASN A 105 16.72 -17.84 2.03
N ALA A 106 17.73 -17.11 2.54
CA ALA A 106 18.15 -15.82 1.98
C ALA A 106 18.61 -15.91 0.52
N ASP A 107 19.30 -16.98 0.11
CA ASP A 107 19.78 -17.13 -1.27
C ASP A 107 18.62 -17.32 -2.25
N LYS A 108 17.63 -18.11 -1.87
CA LYS A 108 16.40 -18.29 -2.67
C LYS A 108 15.60 -17.00 -2.76
N TYR A 109 15.54 -16.24 -1.67
CA TYR A 109 14.87 -14.94 -1.67
C TYR A 109 15.58 -13.92 -2.56
N ILE A 110 16.91 -13.85 -2.50
CA ILE A 110 17.71 -13.00 -3.38
C ILE A 110 17.52 -13.37 -4.85
N ALA A 111 17.50 -14.66 -5.18
CA ALA A 111 17.22 -15.12 -6.55
C ALA A 111 15.81 -14.73 -7.02
N ASP A 112 14.84 -14.72 -6.10
CA ASP A 112 13.45 -14.29 -6.38
C ASP A 112 13.37 -12.78 -6.63
N VAL A 113 14.08 -11.97 -5.85
CA VAL A 113 14.21 -10.52 -6.08
C VAL A 113 14.88 -10.23 -7.41
N ALA A 114 16.01 -10.92 -7.72
CA ALA A 114 16.73 -10.76 -8.99
C ALA A 114 15.88 -11.14 -10.20
N ARG A 115 15.07 -12.20 -10.07
CA ARG A 115 14.12 -12.60 -11.11
C ARG A 115 13.08 -11.52 -11.39
N ALA A 116 12.51 -10.92 -10.34
CA ALA A 116 11.58 -9.81 -10.47
C ALA A 116 12.25 -8.59 -11.11
N ASP A 117 13.44 -8.22 -10.68
CA ASP A 117 14.21 -7.09 -11.21
C ASP A 117 14.39 -7.21 -12.73
N LYS A 118 14.79 -8.38 -13.20
CA LYS A 118 14.96 -8.64 -14.64
C LYS A 118 13.67 -8.46 -15.44
N ILE A 119 12.53 -8.85 -14.89
CA ILE A 119 11.22 -8.72 -15.56
C ILE A 119 10.76 -7.27 -15.55
N LEU A 120 10.92 -6.58 -14.41
CA LEU A 120 10.41 -5.24 -14.20
C LEU A 120 11.33 -4.13 -14.73
N SER A 121 12.58 -4.46 -15.10
CA SER A 121 13.58 -3.47 -15.54
C SER A 121 13.09 -2.46 -16.56
N PRO A 122 12.22 -2.79 -17.57
CA PRO A 122 11.73 -1.81 -18.53
C PRO A 122 10.82 -0.72 -17.93
N LEU A 123 10.25 -0.97 -16.73
CA LEU A 123 9.30 -0.07 -16.07
C LEU A 123 9.86 0.56 -14.79
N MET A 124 10.97 0.05 -14.28
CA MET A 124 11.62 0.58 -13.09
C MET A 124 12.25 1.94 -13.37
N THR A 125 12.25 2.78 -12.34
CA THR A 125 12.90 4.11 -12.39
C THR A 125 13.92 4.22 -11.26
N GLU A 126 14.75 5.23 -11.34
CA GLU A 126 15.59 5.62 -10.20
C GLU A 126 14.88 6.66 -9.31
N PRO A 127 14.93 6.48 -8.00
CA PRO A 127 15.56 5.36 -7.27
C PRO A 127 14.77 4.05 -7.43
N LYS A 128 15.50 2.92 -7.42
CA LYS A 128 14.89 1.58 -7.45
C LYS A 128 14.29 1.26 -6.08
N TYR A 129 12.99 1.26 -5.96
CA TYR A 129 12.32 0.93 -4.71
C TYR A 129 12.13 -0.57 -4.53
N PHE A 130 12.26 -1.02 -3.29
CA PHE A 130 11.96 -2.38 -2.86
C PHE A 130 11.07 -2.38 -1.63
N ARG A 131 10.10 -3.30 -1.58
CA ARG A 131 9.31 -3.57 -0.39
C ARG A 131 9.30 -5.05 -0.09
N TYR A 132 9.56 -5.38 1.19
CA TYR A 132 9.47 -6.75 1.67
C TYR A 132 8.01 -7.21 1.68
N PRO A 133 7.65 -8.35 1.02
CA PRO A 133 6.38 -9.00 1.23
C PRO A 133 6.10 -9.25 2.72
N TYR A 134 4.85 -9.07 3.12
CA TYR A 134 4.40 -9.19 4.52
C TYR A 134 5.12 -8.26 5.49
N LEU A 135 5.86 -7.27 5.04
CA LEU A 135 6.78 -6.45 5.84
C LEU A 135 7.81 -7.31 6.61
N ALA A 136 8.10 -8.51 6.11
CA ALA A 136 8.96 -9.52 6.74
C ALA A 136 10.40 -9.33 6.29
N GLU A 137 11.20 -8.70 7.15
CA GLU A 137 12.60 -8.37 6.85
C GLU A 137 13.60 -9.51 7.11
N GLY A 138 13.12 -10.67 7.55
CA GLY A 138 13.94 -11.81 7.87
C GLY A 138 14.41 -11.86 9.34
N ASN A 139 15.18 -12.88 9.65
CA ASN A 139 15.78 -13.12 10.95
C ASN A 139 17.24 -12.60 11.02
N LYS A 140 17.91 -12.82 12.14
CA LYS A 140 19.31 -12.38 12.38
C LYS A 140 20.32 -12.88 11.33
N VAL A 141 20.01 -13.96 10.61
CA VAL A 141 20.87 -14.56 9.58
C VAL A 141 20.48 -14.08 8.18
N SER A 142 19.20 -14.14 7.84
CA SER A 142 18.71 -13.81 6.49
C SER A 142 18.66 -12.29 6.23
N LYS A 143 18.31 -11.49 7.23
CA LYS A 143 18.17 -10.03 7.09
C LYS A 143 19.47 -9.36 6.59
N PRO A 144 20.65 -9.51 7.23
CA PRO A 144 21.85 -8.83 6.77
C PRO A 144 22.26 -9.26 5.36
N LYS A 145 22.08 -10.54 4.99
CA LYS A 145 22.44 -11.04 3.67
C LYS A 145 21.56 -10.43 2.57
N VAL A 146 20.25 -10.38 2.78
CA VAL A 146 19.32 -9.76 1.82
C VAL A 146 19.52 -8.25 1.76
N LEU A 147 19.75 -7.59 2.90
CA LEU A 147 20.03 -6.15 2.94
C LEU A 147 21.29 -5.79 2.15
N ASN A 148 22.37 -6.56 2.29
CA ASN A 148 23.59 -6.35 1.51
C ASN A 148 23.33 -6.45 0.01
N TYR A 149 22.61 -7.50 -0.42
CA TYR A 149 22.23 -7.66 -1.83
C TYR A 149 21.41 -6.46 -2.34
N LEU A 150 20.41 -6.01 -1.59
CA LEU A 150 19.57 -4.87 -1.97
C LEU A 150 20.42 -3.59 -2.09
N THR A 151 21.33 -3.37 -1.16
CA THR A 151 22.23 -2.21 -1.18
C THR A 151 23.19 -2.25 -2.37
N GLU A 152 23.82 -3.39 -2.65
CA GLU A 152 24.72 -3.59 -3.79
C GLU A 152 24.02 -3.41 -5.15
N ASN A 153 22.70 -3.68 -5.19
CA ASN A 153 21.88 -3.51 -6.39
C ASN A 153 21.10 -2.19 -6.40
N HIS A 154 21.52 -1.21 -5.58
CA HIS A 154 20.98 0.16 -5.52
C HIS A 154 19.50 0.26 -5.18
N TYR A 155 18.96 -0.71 -4.44
CA TYR A 155 17.59 -0.64 -3.95
C TYR A 155 17.45 0.27 -2.75
N VAL A 156 16.39 1.08 -2.77
CA VAL A 156 15.91 1.85 -1.63
C VAL A 156 14.73 1.13 -1.01
N ILE A 157 14.90 0.68 0.24
CA ILE A 157 13.85 -0.02 0.96
C ILE A 157 12.76 0.96 1.37
N ALA A 158 11.51 0.66 1.02
CA ALA A 158 10.33 1.44 1.39
C ALA A 158 9.67 0.83 2.64
N PRO A 159 9.83 1.45 3.82
CA PRO A 159 9.14 1.02 5.02
C PRO A 159 7.65 1.36 4.97
N VAL A 160 6.87 0.81 5.89
CA VAL A 160 5.48 1.18 6.12
C VAL A 160 5.32 1.75 7.52
N THR A 161 4.60 2.85 7.66
CA THR A 161 4.30 3.45 8.95
C THR A 161 2.83 3.30 9.32
N ILE A 162 1.95 3.18 8.32
CA ILE A 162 0.51 2.98 8.46
C ILE A 162 0.09 1.84 7.53
N ASP A 163 -0.37 0.74 8.11
CA ASP A 163 -0.94 -0.40 7.38
C ASP A 163 -2.46 -0.32 7.44
N SER A 164 -3.08 -0.18 6.29
CA SER A 164 -4.54 -0.04 6.16
C SER A 164 -5.32 -1.32 6.50
N LYS A 165 -4.65 -2.48 6.49
CA LYS A 165 -5.29 -3.81 6.63
C LYS A 165 -6.49 -3.99 5.70
N ASP A 166 -6.45 -3.33 4.54
CA ASP A 166 -7.52 -3.34 3.54
C ASP A 166 -7.93 -4.74 3.08
N PHE A 167 -6.99 -5.68 3.05
CA PHE A 167 -7.26 -7.06 2.71
C PHE A 167 -8.32 -7.70 3.63
N ARG A 168 -8.33 -7.39 4.95
CA ARG A 168 -9.34 -7.89 5.90
C ARG A 168 -10.74 -7.34 5.61
N PHE A 169 -10.82 -6.10 5.16
CA PHE A 169 -12.07 -5.47 4.73
C PHE A 169 -12.48 -5.98 3.35
N ASN A 170 -11.52 -6.08 2.42
CA ASN A 170 -11.76 -6.55 1.07
C ASN A 170 -12.26 -8.01 1.03
N GLU A 171 -11.74 -8.89 1.90
CA GLU A 171 -12.21 -10.28 2.05
C GLU A 171 -13.71 -10.35 2.34
N GLN A 172 -14.25 -9.41 3.13
CA GLN A 172 -15.68 -9.36 3.44
C GLN A 172 -16.52 -9.14 2.18
N LEU A 173 -16.00 -8.45 1.15
CA LEU A 173 -16.71 -8.25 -0.12
C LEU A 173 -16.90 -9.55 -0.90
N TYR A 174 -15.97 -10.48 -0.80
CA TYR A 174 -16.05 -11.77 -1.51
C TYR A 174 -17.05 -12.74 -0.84
N LYS A 175 -17.41 -12.48 0.43
CA LYS A 175 -18.48 -13.21 1.15
C LYS A 175 -19.89 -12.74 0.77
N VAL A 176 -19.98 -11.61 0.02
CA VAL A 176 -21.24 -11.03 -0.42
C VAL A 176 -21.47 -11.33 -1.91
N PRO A 177 -22.70 -11.69 -2.33
CA PRO A 177 -23.00 -11.89 -3.74
C PRO A 177 -22.60 -10.69 -4.61
N TYR A 178 -22.08 -10.94 -5.81
CA TYR A 178 -21.54 -9.91 -6.68
C TYR A 178 -22.45 -8.69 -6.84
N ARG A 179 -23.74 -8.92 -7.08
CA ARG A 179 -24.74 -7.84 -7.28
C ARG A 179 -24.94 -6.96 -6.05
N SER A 180 -24.56 -7.42 -4.86
CA SER A 180 -24.74 -6.71 -3.59
C SER A 180 -23.45 -6.04 -3.11
N ARG A 181 -22.31 -6.28 -3.77
CA ARG A 181 -20.99 -5.81 -3.31
C ARG A 181 -20.91 -4.30 -3.24
N GLU A 182 -21.39 -3.60 -4.26
CA GLU A 182 -21.34 -2.13 -4.29
C GLU A 182 -22.12 -1.50 -3.13
N ALA A 183 -23.33 -1.98 -2.86
CA ALA A 183 -24.12 -1.52 -1.71
C ALA A 183 -23.44 -1.87 -0.37
N TYR A 184 -22.74 -3.00 -0.31
CA TYR A 184 -22.01 -3.41 0.89
C TYR A 184 -20.75 -2.58 1.09
N ILE A 185 -20.06 -2.18 0.01
CA ILE A 185 -18.90 -1.26 0.09
C ILE A 185 -19.30 0.03 0.81
N ASN A 186 -20.45 0.61 0.51
CA ASN A 186 -20.91 1.83 1.17
C ASN A 186 -21.07 1.68 2.69
N LYS A 187 -21.48 0.49 3.16
CA LYS A 187 -21.54 0.18 4.61
C LYS A 187 -20.18 -0.06 5.22
N LEU A 188 -19.27 -0.67 4.44
CA LEU A 188 -17.93 -1.03 4.89
C LEU A 188 -17.00 0.18 4.95
N LYS A 189 -17.19 1.14 4.04
CA LYS A 189 -16.35 2.33 3.86
C LYS A 189 -16.11 3.10 5.15
N THR A 190 -17.17 3.45 5.88
CA THR A 190 -17.05 4.22 7.13
C THR A 190 -16.11 3.51 8.12
N ARG A 191 -16.34 2.23 8.38
CA ARG A 191 -15.51 1.43 9.30
C ARG A 191 -14.06 1.31 8.82
N TYR A 192 -13.85 1.23 7.50
CA TYR A 192 -12.52 1.15 6.93
C TYR A 192 -11.76 2.49 7.06
N LEU A 193 -12.41 3.60 6.77
CA LEU A 193 -11.84 4.94 6.96
C LEU A 193 -11.50 5.22 8.44
N GLU A 194 -12.42 4.90 9.36
CA GLU A 194 -12.18 5.00 10.81
C GLU A 194 -10.98 4.14 11.24
N TYR A 195 -10.87 2.93 10.70
CA TYR A 195 -9.71 2.07 10.99
C TYR A 195 -8.40 2.71 10.52
N ILE A 196 -8.32 3.15 9.24
CA ILE A 196 -7.12 3.82 8.71
C ILE A 196 -6.77 5.02 9.59
N TRP A 197 -7.75 5.85 9.92
CA TRP A 197 -7.51 7.02 10.76
C TRP A 197 -6.99 6.64 12.14
N SER A 198 -7.54 5.61 12.76
CA SER A 198 -7.03 5.10 14.05
C SER A 198 -5.57 4.62 13.97
N GLN A 199 -5.17 3.97 12.86
CA GLN A 199 -3.78 3.57 12.66
C GLN A 199 -2.87 4.77 12.40
N THR A 200 -3.37 5.81 11.74
CA THR A 200 -2.66 7.07 11.54
C THR A 200 -2.35 7.74 12.87
N LEU A 201 -3.33 7.88 13.76
CA LEU A 201 -3.12 8.43 15.09
C LEU A 201 -2.10 7.62 15.91
N LYS A 202 -2.13 6.29 15.81
CA LYS A 202 -1.11 5.44 16.44
C LYS A 202 0.28 5.66 15.85
N ALA A 203 0.38 5.93 14.55
CA ALA A 203 1.66 6.23 13.90
C ALA A 203 2.21 7.58 14.38
N GLU A 204 1.38 8.60 14.50
CA GLU A 204 1.74 9.89 15.08
C GLU A 204 2.24 9.73 16.53
N GLN A 205 1.52 8.97 17.36
CA GLN A 205 1.93 8.68 18.75
C GLN A 205 3.29 7.96 18.82
N ARG A 206 3.56 7.01 17.90
CA ARG A 206 4.88 6.34 17.83
C ARG A 206 6.00 7.32 17.48
N ALA A 207 5.71 8.33 16.70
CA ALA A 207 6.63 9.39 16.34
C ALA A 207 6.85 10.41 17.46
N LYS A 208 6.13 10.31 18.58
CA LYS A 208 6.23 11.24 19.74
C LYS A 208 6.08 12.70 19.31
N ASP A 209 5.10 12.96 18.46
CA ASP A 209 4.77 14.30 17.92
C ASP A 209 5.93 14.99 17.18
N GLN A 210 6.93 14.22 16.72
CA GLN A 210 7.98 14.76 15.88
C GLN A 210 7.44 15.00 14.46
N PRO A 211 7.96 16.00 13.72
CA PRO A 211 7.56 16.31 12.35
C PRO A 211 8.09 15.25 11.36
N VAL A 212 7.53 14.05 11.44
CA VAL A 212 7.91 12.92 10.59
C VAL A 212 6.90 12.71 9.46
N LYS A 213 7.35 12.08 8.40
CA LYS A 213 6.54 11.79 7.22
C LYS A 213 5.98 10.37 7.29
N GLN A 214 4.70 10.22 6.97
CA GLN A 214 4.01 8.94 7.01
C GLN A 214 4.11 8.22 5.66
N ILE A 215 4.04 6.88 5.69
CA ILE A 215 3.99 6.02 4.51
C ILE A 215 2.83 5.06 4.69
N LEU A 216 1.76 5.29 3.91
CA LEU A 216 0.54 4.48 3.93
C LEU A 216 0.67 3.32 2.96
N LEU A 217 0.37 2.13 3.44
CA LEU A 217 0.20 0.91 2.65
C LEU A 217 -1.28 0.64 2.39
N ILE A 218 -1.62 0.48 1.12
CA ILE A 218 -2.85 -0.13 0.62
C ILE A 218 -2.50 -1.17 -0.45
N HIS A 219 -3.50 -1.96 -0.92
CA HIS A 219 -3.33 -2.89 -2.04
C HIS A 219 -4.24 -2.52 -3.22
N ALA A 220 -3.85 -2.95 -4.43
CA ALA A 220 -4.65 -2.78 -5.63
C ALA A 220 -5.82 -3.79 -5.68
N ASN A 221 -6.78 -3.66 -4.77
CA ASN A 221 -7.90 -4.58 -4.60
C ASN A 221 -9.26 -3.94 -4.94
N LEU A 222 -10.33 -4.75 -4.86
CA LEU A 222 -11.69 -4.30 -5.18
C LEU A 222 -12.16 -3.17 -4.25
N LEU A 223 -11.90 -3.26 -2.96
CA LEU A 223 -12.30 -2.22 -2.00
C LEU A 223 -11.70 -0.88 -2.37
N ASN A 224 -10.38 -0.84 -2.55
CA ASN A 224 -9.66 0.41 -2.85
C ASN A 224 -10.00 0.98 -4.22
N SER A 225 -10.44 0.17 -5.19
CA SER A 225 -10.94 0.71 -6.45
C SER A 225 -12.21 1.57 -6.29
N TYR A 226 -12.93 1.45 -5.18
CA TYR A 226 -14.10 2.28 -4.86
C TYR A 226 -13.85 3.34 -3.79
N VAL A 227 -12.92 3.10 -2.86
CA VAL A 227 -12.79 3.90 -1.63
C VAL A 227 -11.53 4.78 -1.63
N LEU A 228 -10.61 4.61 -2.58
CA LEU A 228 -9.34 5.37 -2.57
C LEU A 228 -9.55 6.89 -2.59
N GLY A 229 -10.52 7.37 -3.35
CA GLY A 229 -10.88 8.80 -3.34
C GLY A 229 -11.32 9.30 -1.96
N ASP A 230 -12.12 8.48 -1.24
CA ASP A 230 -12.56 8.81 0.13
C ASP A 230 -11.36 8.80 1.11
N ILE A 231 -10.42 7.88 0.97
CA ILE A 231 -9.18 7.85 1.78
C ILE A 231 -8.38 9.15 1.56
N ILE A 232 -8.20 9.55 0.30
CA ILE A 232 -7.48 10.77 -0.04
C ILE A 232 -8.18 12.00 0.56
N GLN A 233 -9.49 12.09 0.44
CA GLN A 233 -10.25 13.20 1.01
C GLN A 233 -10.19 13.22 2.53
N MET A 234 -10.27 12.08 3.20
CA MET A 234 -10.11 11.97 4.65
C MET A 234 -8.77 12.56 5.10
N TYR A 235 -7.65 12.18 4.46
CA TYR A 235 -6.34 12.72 4.81
C TYR A 235 -6.23 14.23 4.57
N LYS A 236 -6.74 14.72 3.43
CA LYS A 236 -6.76 16.17 3.12
C LYS A 236 -7.58 16.95 4.17
N GLN A 237 -8.74 16.43 4.58
CA GLN A 237 -9.57 17.05 5.63
C GLN A 237 -8.89 17.10 7.00
N HIS A 238 -8.01 16.14 7.27
CA HIS A 238 -7.18 16.13 8.48
C HIS A 238 -5.85 16.89 8.34
N GLY A 239 -5.70 17.69 7.28
CA GLY A 239 -4.55 18.58 7.07
C GLY A 239 -3.29 17.87 6.57
N TYR A 240 -3.41 16.68 5.99
CA TYR A 240 -2.30 16.00 5.36
C TYR A 240 -2.08 16.47 3.92
N THR A 241 -0.81 16.64 3.56
CA THR A 241 -0.35 16.81 2.18
C THR A 241 0.23 15.50 1.68
N PHE A 242 -0.21 15.08 0.49
CA PHE A 242 0.39 13.92 -0.17
C PHE A 242 1.70 14.31 -0.85
N ILE A 243 2.75 13.53 -0.56
CA ILE A 243 4.10 13.70 -1.08
C ILE A 243 4.60 12.42 -1.75
N THR A 244 5.68 12.52 -2.53
CA THR A 244 6.33 11.35 -3.12
C THR A 244 6.97 10.47 -2.06
N LEU A 245 7.19 9.19 -2.41
CA LEU A 245 7.93 8.28 -1.52
C LEU A 245 9.35 8.79 -1.26
N THR A 246 10.03 9.33 -2.29
CA THR A 246 11.35 9.98 -2.13
C THR A 246 11.34 11.06 -1.04
N GLU A 247 10.34 11.92 -1.04
CA GLU A 247 10.22 12.95 -0.01
C GLU A 247 9.93 12.35 1.37
N ALA A 248 9.08 11.33 1.44
CA ALA A 248 8.76 10.68 2.71
C ALA A 248 9.98 10.00 3.34
N LEU A 249 10.85 9.42 2.53
CA LEU A 249 12.05 8.74 2.99
C LEU A 249 13.15 9.67 3.54
N LYS A 250 13.07 10.98 3.35
CA LYS A 250 14.01 11.93 3.96
C LYS A 250 13.89 12.02 5.47
N ASN A 251 12.68 11.82 6.02
CA ASN A 251 12.42 11.81 7.47
C ASN A 251 11.19 10.95 7.78
N PRO A 252 11.25 9.62 7.57
CA PRO A 252 10.10 8.74 7.77
C PRO A 252 9.76 8.59 9.25
N ALA A 253 8.46 8.43 9.54
CA ALA A 253 8.03 7.98 10.86
C ALA A 253 8.60 6.59 11.19
N PRO A 254 8.60 6.19 12.47
CA PRO A 254 9.01 4.84 12.84
C PRO A 254 8.21 3.78 12.08
N ALA A 255 8.94 2.89 11.40
CA ALA A 255 8.36 1.81 10.62
C ALA A 255 7.56 0.83 11.50
N LEU A 256 6.57 0.19 10.91
CA LEU A 256 5.94 -0.97 11.50
C LEU A 256 6.92 -2.13 11.48
N THR A 257 7.10 -2.78 12.61
CA THR A 257 7.85 -4.03 12.74
C THR A 257 6.86 -5.17 12.90
N VAL A 258 6.97 -6.17 12.04
CA VAL A 258 6.19 -7.41 12.19
C VAL A 258 7.08 -8.44 12.87
N PRO A 259 6.76 -8.85 14.12
CA PRO A 259 7.53 -9.87 14.80
C PRO A 259 7.56 -11.17 13.98
N ALA A 260 8.70 -11.86 13.98
CA ALA A 260 8.85 -13.12 13.25
C ALA A 260 7.83 -14.20 13.71
N SER A 261 7.28 -14.07 14.92
CA SER A 261 6.28 -14.98 15.49
C SER A 261 4.83 -14.73 15.02
N GLU A 262 4.50 -13.55 14.50
CA GLU A 262 3.12 -13.24 14.06
C GLU A 262 2.81 -13.74 12.64
N ASN A 263 3.79 -14.25 11.93
CA ASN A 263 3.62 -14.80 10.57
C ASN A 263 3.28 -16.29 10.55
N THR A 264 2.74 -16.84 11.64
CA THR A 264 2.14 -18.18 11.61
C THR A 264 0.83 -18.09 10.85
N ILE A 265 0.78 -18.70 9.67
CA ILE A 265 -0.42 -18.91 8.87
C ILE A 265 -1.46 -19.54 9.79
N GLU A 266 -2.54 -18.84 10.11
CA GLU A 266 -3.77 -19.50 10.53
C GLU A 266 -4.19 -20.38 9.35
N LYS A 267 -3.88 -21.67 9.44
CA LYS A 267 -4.42 -22.69 8.55
C LYS A 267 -5.94 -22.65 8.75
N GLY A 268 -6.63 -22.04 7.77
CA GLY A 268 -8.06 -22.21 7.64
C GLY A 268 -8.36 -23.70 7.54
N THR A 269 -9.10 -24.21 8.50
CA THR A 269 -9.70 -25.54 8.43
C THR A 269 -10.65 -25.56 7.24
N ASP A 270 -10.26 -26.28 6.20
CA ASP A 270 -11.13 -26.64 5.08
C ASP A 270 -12.27 -27.52 5.62
N GLU A 271 -13.42 -26.93 5.91
CA GLU A 271 -14.67 -27.66 5.95
C GLU A 271 -15.45 -27.43 4.65
N ASN A 272 -15.53 -28.48 3.93
CA ASN A 272 -16.20 -28.81 2.71
C ASN A 272 -17.69 -28.43 2.78
N THR A 273 -18.16 -27.44 1.98
CA THR A 273 -19.56 -27.37 1.56
C THR A 273 -19.64 -26.98 0.08
N SER A 274 -20.04 -27.98 -0.68
CA SER A 274 -20.47 -27.90 -2.08
C SER A 274 -21.67 -27.00 -2.26
N GLY A 275 -21.60 -26.05 -3.18
CA GLY A 275 -22.79 -25.28 -3.62
C GLY A 275 -22.49 -24.03 -4.43
N GLY A 276 -22.39 -24.15 -5.74
CA GLY A 276 -22.83 -23.24 -6.80
C GLY A 276 -22.45 -21.76 -6.75
N GLY A 277 -21.50 -21.38 -7.59
CA GLY A 277 -21.24 -19.96 -7.90
C GLY A 277 -19.74 -19.63 -8.00
N THR A 278 -19.06 -20.28 -8.92
CA THR A 278 -17.59 -20.24 -9.04
C THR A 278 -17.13 -19.23 -10.07
N ASP A 279 -17.23 -17.94 -9.85
CA ASP A 279 -16.72 -17.02 -10.86
C ASP A 279 -15.63 -16.03 -10.43
N ASP A 280 -15.18 -16.02 -9.17
CA ASP A 280 -14.16 -15.03 -8.76
C ASP A 280 -13.05 -15.57 -7.84
N VAL A 281 -12.92 -16.87 -7.64
CA VAL A 281 -11.87 -17.41 -6.76
C VAL A 281 -11.15 -18.54 -7.46
N LEU A 282 -9.89 -18.39 -7.62
CA LEU A 282 -8.86 -19.38 -7.92
C LEU A 282 -8.00 -19.02 -9.13
N GLY A 283 -6.71 -18.99 -8.88
CA GLY A 283 -5.79 -19.24 -9.96
C GLY A 283 -4.40 -18.64 -9.88
N ILE A 284 -3.87 -18.37 -8.73
CA ILE A 284 -2.41 -18.37 -8.57
C ILE A 284 -2.13 -18.99 -7.21
N GLY A 285 -1.36 -20.08 -7.22
CA GLY A 285 -1.10 -21.00 -6.11
C GLY A 285 -1.33 -20.44 -4.71
N GLY A 286 -2.09 -21.19 -3.92
CA GLY A 286 -2.60 -21.02 -2.55
C GLY A 286 -1.93 -20.12 -1.50
N GLN A 287 -1.10 -19.18 -1.87
CA GLN A 287 -0.41 -18.26 -0.96
C GLN A 287 -0.73 -16.77 -1.15
N LEU A 288 -1.45 -16.40 -2.23
CA LEU A 288 -1.73 -15.00 -2.55
C LEU A 288 -3.10 -14.50 -2.07
N LEU A 289 -3.90 -15.32 -1.41
CA LEU A 289 -5.30 -14.97 -1.13
C LEU A 289 -5.56 -14.38 0.26
N PHE A 290 -4.64 -14.47 1.21
CA PHE A 290 -4.91 -14.04 2.58
C PHE A 290 -3.67 -13.44 3.26
N HIS A 291 -3.53 -12.15 3.13
CA HIS A 291 -2.85 -11.31 4.14
C HIS A 291 -3.33 -9.88 4.08
#